data_beb010f822ff3e74e01c82aaaf8c6c55
#
_entry.id   beb010f822ff3e74e01c82aaaf8c6c55
#
_cell.length_a   1.000
_cell.length_b   1.000
_cell.length_c   1.000
_cell.angle_alpha   90.00
_cell.angle_beta   90.00
_cell.angle_gamma   90.00
#
_symmetry.space_group_name_H-M   'P 1'
#
loop_
_entity.id
_entity.type
_entity.pdbx_description
1 polymer ?
#
loop_
_entity_poly.entity_id
_entity_poly.type
_entity_poly.pdbx_seq_one_letter_code
_entity_poly.pdbx_strand_id
1 'polypeptide(L)'
;MKGSSLLTPVSKRLEGKVALITGGASGIGESSTRLFVRHGAKVVIADIQDDLGHSVCEEIGSNESLSYVHCDVTRESDVEKAVNTAVSKYGKLDIFFSNAGILGKGDPQALAIDYDNFKRVFDTNVYGAFLGAKHASRVMIPEKKGSIIYTSSVVSVIVGNVPHAYTASKHAIVGLTKNLCAELGQFGIRVNCISPAAVPTPLMRNAFGGINRNAALEIASATAHLKGVMLEEEDVAEAALYLASDDSKYVSGLNLVIDGGISATNTNLAGNLKDMV
;
A
#
# COMPACT_ATOMS: atom_id res chain seq x y z
N MET A 1 -18.31 15.41 40.67
CA MET A 1 -18.84 15.59 39.30
C MET A 1 -18.01 14.68 38.39
N LYS A 2 -18.62 13.59 37.87
CA LYS A 2 -17.94 12.68 36.92
C LYS A 2 -18.02 13.34 35.56
N GLY A 3 -16.87 13.78 35.03
CA GLY A 3 -16.76 14.29 33.68
C GLY A 3 -17.11 13.19 32.69
N SER A 4 -18.22 13.33 32.02
CA SER A 4 -18.58 12.55 30.84
C SER A 4 -17.57 12.92 29.75
N SER A 5 -16.64 12.02 29.46
CA SER A 5 -15.80 12.11 28.27
C SER A 5 -16.73 11.94 27.06
N LEU A 6 -17.12 13.06 26.47
CA LEU A 6 -17.77 13.07 25.16
C LEU A 6 -16.71 12.62 24.14
N LEU A 7 -16.60 11.30 23.91
CA LEU A 7 -15.91 10.76 22.77
C LEU A 7 -16.64 11.31 21.53
N THR A 8 -16.04 12.30 20.89
CA THR A 8 -16.52 12.78 19.58
C THR A 8 -16.60 11.57 18.65
N PRO A 9 -17.74 11.29 18.00
CA PRO A 9 -17.83 10.20 17.07
C PRO A 9 -16.74 10.35 16.01
N VAL A 10 -15.95 9.30 15.77
CA VAL A 10 -14.95 9.30 14.70
C VAL A 10 -15.70 9.57 13.40
N SER A 11 -15.39 10.68 12.75
CA SER A 11 -15.99 11.02 11.45
C SER A 11 -15.67 9.90 10.47
N LYS A 12 -16.71 9.27 9.92
CA LYS A 12 -16.55 8.18 8.94
C LYS A 12 -16.15 8.73 7.58
N ARG A 13 -14.84 8.85 7.36
CA ARG A 13 -14.24 9.48 6.16
C ARG A 13 -14.52 8.73 4.85
N LEU A 14 -14.90 7.45 4.92
CA LEU A 14 -15.20 6.60 3.77
C LEU A 14 -16.65 6.09 3.77
N GLU A 15 -17.57 6.75 4.49
CA GLU A 15 -18.96 6.33 4.54
C GLU A 15 -19.55 6.18 3.13
N GLY A 16 -20.10 5.00 2.85
CA GLY A 16 -20.72 4.67 1.56
C GLY A 16 -19.73 4.50 0.39
N LYS A 17 -18.43 4.55 0.59
CA LYS A 17 -17.42 4.21 -0.42
C LYS A 17 -17.23 2.70 -0.54
N VAL A 18 -16.83 2.24 -1.72
CA VAL A 18 -16.45 0.85 -1.99
C VAL A 18 -14.97 0.80 -2.34
N ALA A 19 -14.21 0.00 -1.62
CA ALA A 19 -12.77 -0.18 -1.83
C ALA A 19 -12.44 -1.61 -2.24
N LEU A 20 -11.47 -1.77 -3.13
CA LEU A 20 -10.79 -3.02 -3.46
C LEU A 20 -9.32 -2.88 -3.05
N ILE A 21 -8.83 -3.80 -2.22
CA ILE A 21 -7.45 -3.80 -1.70
C ILE A 21 -6.75 -5.08 -2.12
N THR A 22 -5.71 -4.99 -2.94
CA THR A 22 -4.87 -6.15 -3.26
C THR A 22 -3.80 -6.37 -2.19
N GLY A 23 -3.48 -7.62 -1.87
CA GLY A 23 -2.64 -7.96 -0.72
C GLY A 23 -3.30 -7.54 0.60
N GLY A 24 -4.64 -7.60 0.66
CA GLY A 24 -5.44 -7.08 1.77
C GLY A 24 -5.56 -8.01 2.97
N ALA A 25 -4.99 -9.21 2.89
CA ALA A 25 -5.08 -10.24 3.94
C ALA A 25 -3.94 -10.17 4.97
N SER A 26 -2.94 -9.31 4.79
CA SER A 26 -1.81 -9.19 5.72
C SER A 26 -1.14 -7.81 5.71
N GLY A 27 -0.39 -7.48 6.76
CA GLY A 27 0.45 -6.29 6.87
C GLY A 27 -0.30 -4.98 6.60
N ILE A 28 0.28 -4.12 5.75
CA ILE A 28 -0.30 -2.81 5.40
C ILE A 28 -1.71 -2.96 4.79
N GLY A 29 -1.92 -3.98 3.94
CA GLY A 29 -3.21 -4.23 3.31
C GLY A 29 -4.29 -4.61 4.31
N GLU A 30 -4.00 -5.48 5.26
CA GLU A 30 -4.91 -5.85 6.34
C GLU A 30 -5.21 -4.67 7.26
N SER A 31 -4.19 -3.93 7.70
CA SER A 31 -4.37 -2.73 8.53
C SER A 31 -5.26 -1.70 7.82
N SER A 32 -5.05 -1.49 6.51
CA SER A 32 -5.89 -0.62 5.69
C SER A 32 -7.32 -1.16 5.54
N THR A 33 -7.49 -2.46 5.39
CA THR A 33 -8.82 -3.10 5.33
C THR A 33 -9.60 -2.81 6.61
N ARG A 34 -9.00 -3.07 7.77
CA ARG A 34 -9.62 -2.83 9.08
C ARG A 34 -9.96 -1.35 9.29
N LEU A 35 -9.05 -0.46 8.91
CA LEU A 35 -9.24 0.99 9.03
C LEU A 35 -10.34 1.49 8.10
N PHE A 36 -10.37 1.05 6.83
CA PHE A 36 -11.37 1.48 5.86
C PHE A 36 -12.80 1.04 6.26
N VAL A 37 -12.94 -0.20 6.75
CA VAL A 37 -14.23 -0.68 7.29
C VAL A 37 -14.64 0.15 8.51
N ARG A 38 -13.74 0.46 9.43
CA ARG A 38 -14.00 1.32 10.60
C ARG A 38 -14.47 2.71 10.19
N HIS A 39 -13.96 3.23 9.06
CA HIS A 39 -14.37 4.50 8.48
C HIS A 39 -15.59 4.42 7.53
N GLY A 40 -16.32 3.30 7.51
CA GLY A 40 -17.60 3.15 6.84
C GLY A 40 -17.53 2.70 5.37
N ALA A 41 -16.34 2.27 4.90
CA ALA A 41 -16.23 1.68 3.57
C ALA A 41 -16.76 0.24 3.53
N LYS A 42 -17.28 -0.15 2.37
CA LYS A 42 -17.39 -1.56 1.99
C LYS A 42 -16.10 -1.98 1.31
N VAL A 43 -15.49 -3.09 1.74
CA VAL A 43 -14.17 -3.49 1.27
C VAL A 43 -14.21 -4.89 0.64
N VAL A 44 -13.54 -5.04 -0.49
CA VAL A 44 -13.19 -6.34 -1.07
C VAL A 44 -11.71 -6.57 -0.84
N ILE A 45 -11.36 -7.61 -0.10
CA ILE A 45 -9.99 -8.11 0.02
C ILE A 45 -9.70 -8.98 -1.19
N ALA A 46 -8.63 -8.67 -1.94
CA ALA A 46 -8.11 -9.48 -3.03
C ALA A 46 -6.70 -9.98 -2.64
N ASP A 47 -6.54 -11.27 -2.40
CA ASP A 47 -5.27 -11.86 -1.95
C ASP A 47 -5.14 -13.30 -2.46
N ILE A 48 -3.90 -13.81 -2.53
CA ILE A 48 -3.64 -15.23 -2.85
C ILE A 48 -3.68 -16.12 -1.60
N GLN A 49 -3.70 -15.53 -0.41
CA GLN A 49 -3.64 -16.20 0.88
C GLN A 49 -5.07 -16.44 1.41
N ASP A 50 -5.73 -17.49 0.92
CA ASP A 50 -7.15 -17.75 1.18
C ASP A 50 -7.48 -17.82 2.67
N ASP A 51 -6.70 -18.56 3.44
CA ASP A 51 -6.92 -18.75 4.89
C ASP A 51 -6.85 -17.42 5.65
N LEU A 52 -5.87 -16.58 5.33
CA LEU A 52 -5.73 -15.27 5.96
C LEU A 52 -6.86 -14.33 5.54
N GLY A 53 -7.24 -14.33 4.25
CA GLY A 53 -8.34 -13.51 3.76
C GLY A 53 -9.67 -13.85 4.42
N HIS A 54 -9.96 -15.13 4.61
CA HIS A 54 -11.14 -15.59 5.33
C HIS A 54 -11.08 -15.23 6.83
N SER A 55 -9.93 -15.43 7.48
CA SER A 55 -9.74 -15.06 8.89
C SER A 55 -10.01 -13.57 9.14
N VAL A 56 -9.48 -12.68 8.30
CA VAL A 56 -9.74 -11.24 8.42
C VAL A 56 -11.25 -10.92 8.28
N CYS A 57 -11.94 -11.60 7.36
CA CYS A 57 -13.39 -11.43 7.20
C CYS A 57 -14.16 -11.90 8.44
N GLU A 58 -13.80 -13.03 9.02
CA GLU A 58 -14.44 -13.59 10.22
C GLU A 58 -14.20 -12.72 11.45
N GLU A 59 -12.96 -12.24 11.65
CA GLU A 59 -12.61 -11.39 12.80
C GLU A 59 -13.32 -10.03 12.79
N ILE A 60 -13.50 -9.42 11.62
CA ILE A 60 -14.22 -8.14 11.49
C ILE A 60 -15.74 -8.35 11.62
N GLY A 61 -16.24 -9.55 11.28
CA GLY A 61 -17.60 -9.98 11.57
C GLY A 61 -18.71 -9.28 10.78
N SER A 62 -18.38 -8.60 9.67
CA SER A 62 -19.37 -7.86 8.88
C SER A 62 -19.41 -8.34 7.42
N ASN A 63 -20.24 -9.36 7.16
CA ASN A 63 -20.49 -9.86 5.80
C ASN A 63 -21.11 -8.81 4.86
N GLU A 64 -21.68 -7.72 5.40
CA GLU A 64 -22.29 -6.65 4.63
C GLU A 64 -21.26 -5.63 4.13
N SER A 65 -20.17 -5.41 4.89
CA SER A 65 -19.16 -4.39 4.59
C SER A 65 -17.82 -4.97 4.16
N LEU A 66 -17.61 -6.28 4.26
CA LEU A 66 -16.35 -6.93 3.92
C LEU A 66 -16.58 -8.21 3.11
N SER A 67 -15.69 -8.47 2.17
CA SER A 67 -15.65 -9.74 1.43
C SER A 67 -14.24 -10.04 0.95
N TYR A 68 -13.98 -11.32 0.78
CA TYR A 68 -12.73 -11.85 0.26
C TYR A 68 -12.93 -12.41 -1.16
N VAL A 69 -11.91 -12.30 -2.00
CA VAL A 69 -11.79 -12.95 -3.29
C VAL A 69 -10.34 -13.40 -3.51
N HIS A 70 -10.15 -14.67 -3.88
CA HIS A 70 -8.84 -15.14 -4.32
C HIS A 70 -8.38 -14.37 -5.54
N CYS A 71 -7.16 -13.81 -5.50
CA CYS A 71 -6.62 -13.00 -6.58
C CYS A 71 -5.09 -13.09 -6.63
N ASP A 72 -4.57 -13.76 -7.66
CA ASP A 72 -3.19 -13.61 -8.08
C ASP A 72 -3.12 -12.40 -9.02
N VAL A 73 -2.49 -11.31 -8.57
CA VAL A 73 -2.40 -10.05 -9.33
C VAL A 73 -1.63 -10.20 -10.65
N THR A 74 -0.85 -11.27 -10.83
CA THR A 74 -0.15 -11.56 -12.10
C THR A 74 -1.07 -12.15 -13.16
N ARG A 75 -2.30 -12.54 -12.77
CA ARG A 75 -3.31 -13.14 -13.65
C ARG A 75 -4.43 -12.13 -13.90
N GLU A 76 -4.51 -11.65 -15.14
CA GLU A 76 -5.50 -10.63 -15.52
C GLU A 76 -6.94 -11.04 -15.19
N SER A 77 -7.29 -12.31 -15.41
CA SER A 77 -8.62 -12.85 -15.09
C SER A 77 -9.00 -12.72 -13.61
N ASP A 78 -8.03 -12.89 -12.71
CA ASP A 78 -8.28 -12.80 -11.28
C ASP A 78 -8.48 -11.34 -10.85
N VAL A 79 -7.67 -10.43 -11.41
CA VAL A 79 -7.82 -8.98 -11.18
C VAL A 79 -9.17 -8.47 -11.71
N GLU A 80 -9.56 -8.88 -12.92
CA GLU A 80 -10.87 -8.55 -13.48
C GLU A 80 -12.00 -9.08 -12.58
N LYS A 81 -11.92 -10.34 -12.15
CA LYS A 81 -12.87 -10.95 -11.22
C LYS A 81 -12.98 -10.16 -9.91
N ALA A 82 -11.84 -9.72 -9.35
CA ALA A 82 -11.83 -8.95 -8.11
C ALA A 82 -12.57 -7.60 -8.26
N VAL A 83 -12.32 -6.87 -9.36
CA VAL A 83 -13.05 -5.63 -9.67
C VAL A 83 -14.53 -5.90 -9.91
N ASN A 84 -14.87 -6.94 -10.67
CA ASN A 84 -16.27 -7.31 -10.93
C ASN A 84 -16.99 -7.73 -9.66
N THR A 85 -16.28 -8.35 -8.69
CA THR A 85 -16.84 -8.69 -7.37
C THR A 85 -17.25 -7.43 -6.61
N ALA A 86 -16.43 -6.38 -6.61
CA ALA A 86 -16.77 -5.11 -5.96
C ALA A 86 -18.04 -4.49 -6.59
N VAL A 87 -18.10 -4.46 -7.91
CA VAL A 87 -19.26 -3.90 -8.63
C VAL A 87 -20.52 -4.74 -8.44
N SER A 88 -20.43 -6.07 -8.57
CA SER A 88 -21.59 -6.95 -8.46
C SER A 88 -22.16 -6.98 -7.04
N LYS A 89 -21.29 -6.95 -6.01
CA LYS A 89 -21.71 -7.02 -4.60
C LYS A 89 -22.15 -5.66 -4.04
N TYR A 90 -21.49 -4.58 -4.45
CA TYR A 90 -21.66 -3.26 -3.82
C TYR A 90 -22.09 -2.15 -4.79
N GLY A 91 -22.25 -2.49 -6.08
CA GLY A 91 -22.80 -1.58 -7.10
C GLY A 91 -21.79 -0.65 -7.75
N LYS A 92 -20.56 -0.51 -7.22
CA LYS A 92 -19.53 0.43 -7.70
C LYS A 92 -18.15 0.08 -7.21
N LEU A 93 -17.14 0.86 -7.65
CA LEU A 93 -15.79 0.89 -7.08
C LEU A 93 -15.32 2.35 -6.98
N ASP A 94 -15.16 2.86 -5.77
CA ASP A 94 -14.68 4.23 -5.51
C ASP A 94 -13.17 4.29 -5.27
N ILE A 95 -12.58 3.23 -4.69
CA ILE A 95 -11.18 3.20 -4.25
C ILE A 95 -10.55 1.89 -4.71
N PHE A 96 -9.42 1.99 -5.41
CA PHE A 96 -8.56 0.85 -5.71
C PHE A 96 -7.21 1.04 -5.02
N PHE A 97 -6.88 0.19 -4.05
CA PHE A 97 -5.60 0.19 -3.36
C PHE A 97 -4.75 -1.00 -3.82
N SER A 98 -3.83 -0.74 -4.74
CA SER A 98 -2.85 -1.70 -5.25
C SER A 98 -1.69 -1.82 -4.25
N ASN A 99 -1.83 -2.76 -3.32
CA ASN A 99 -0.86 -2.95 -2.25
C ASN A 99 -0.09 -4.27 -2.36
N ALA A 100 -0.62 -5.29 -3.05
CA ALA A 100 0.08 -6.55 -3.28
C ALA A 100 1.49 -6.34 -3.84
N GLY A 101 2.47 -7.03 -3.28
CA GLY A 101 3.84 -6.94 -3.71
C GLY A 101 4.76 -7.93 -3.02
N ILE A 102 5.90 -8.18 -3.64
CA ILE A 102 6.95 -9.07 -3.14
C ILE A 102 8.32 -8.39 -3.20
N LEU A 103 9.22 -8.76 -2.30
CA LEU A 103 10.59 -8.28 -2.30
C LEU A 103 11.48 -9.03 -3.32
N GLY A 104 11.16 -10.28 -3.58
CA GLY A 104 11.99 -11.19 -4.35
C GLY A 104 13.11 -11.82 -3.51
N LYS A 105 14.03 -12.53 -4.17
CA LYS A 105 15.23 -13.08 -3.51
C LYS A 105 16.19 -11.94 -3.22
N GLY A 106 16.82 -11.97 -2.03
CA GLY A 106 17.86 -11.03 -1.64
C GLY A 106 19.12 -11.27 -2.47
N ASP A 107 19.38 -10.42 -3.45
CA ASP A 107 20.61 -10.45 -4.23
C ASP A 107 21.09 -9.01 -4.44
N PRO A 108 22.07 -8.56 -3.62
CA PRO A 108 22.59 -7.21 -3.71
C PRO A 108 23.67 -7.05 -4.78
N GLN A 109 24.10 -8.14 -5.45
CA GLN A 109 25.17 -8.10 -6.44
C GLN A 109 24.62 -8.14 -7.86
N ALA A 110 24.97 -7.14 -8.67
CA ALA A 110 24.51 -7.03 -10.05
C ALA A 110 24.83 -8.28 -10.91
N LEU A 111 25.95 -8.96 -10.63
CA LEU A 111 26.37 -10.16 -11.37
C LEU A 111 25.58 -11.42 -11.00
N ALA A 112 24.89 -11.43 -9.88
CA ALA A 112 24.16 -12.59 -9.37
C ALA A 112 22.63 -12.47 -9.59
N ILE A 113 22.17 -11.47 -10.34
CA ILE A 113 20.73 -11.25 -10.60
C ILE A 113 20.17 -12.45 -11.38
N ASP A 114 19.21 -13.13 -10.74
CA ASP A 114 18.40 -14.19 -11.35
C ASP A 114 17.29 -13.56 -12.19
N TYR A 115 17.26 -13.83 -13.49
CA TYR A 115 16.28 -13.30 -14.43
C TYR A 115 14.84 -13.68 -14.06
N ASP A 116 14.60 -14.93 -13.67
CA ASP A 116 13.26 -15.41 -13.33
C ASP A 116 12.74 -14.72 -12.06
N ASN A 117 13.63 -14.51 -11.07
CA ASN A 117 13.29 -13.74 -9.88
C ASN A 117 13.01 -12.27 -10.22
N PHE A 118 13.82 -11.66 -11.08
CA PHE A 118 13.64 -10.27 -11.53
C PHE A 118 12.27 -10.13 -12.22
N LYS A 119 11.98 -11.03 -13.17
CA LYS A 119 10.71 -11.07 -13.88
C LYS A 119 9.53 -11.25 -12.92
N ARG A 120 9.61 -12.20 -11.99
CA ARG A 120 8.55 -12.46 -11.01
C ARG A 120 8.25 -11.23 -10.15
N VAL A 121 9.28 -10.47 -9.72
CA VAL A 121 9.09 -9.24 -8.98
C VAL A 121 8.37 -8.18 -9.82
N PHE A 122 8.73 -8.04 -11.11
CA PHE A 122 8.07 -7.11 -12.01
C PHE A 122 6.64 -7.54 -12.35
N ASP A 123 6.40 -8.83 -12.58
CA ASP A 123 5.06 -9.35 -12.85
C ASP A 123 4.11 -9.04 -11.68
N THR A 124 4.57 -9.21 -10.44
CA THR A 124 3.74 -8.93 -9.26
C THR A 124 3.62 -7.43 -8.99
N ASN A 125 4.77 -6.73 -8.85
CA ASN A 125 4.80 -5.37 -8.32
C ASN A 125 4.39 -4.31 -9.35
N VAL A 126 4.65 -4.55 -10.62
CA VAL A 126 4.45 -3.56 -11.70
C VAL A 126 3.29 -3.96 -12.61
N TYR A 127 3.38 -5.14 -13.22
CA TYR A 127 2.35 -5.60 -14.15
C TYR A 127 1.01 -5.82 -13.44
N GLY A 128 1.03 -6.47 -12.28
CA GLY A 128 -0.17 -6.64 -11.44
C GLY A 128 -0.79 -5.31 -11.01
N ALA A 129 0.04 -4.32 -10.65
CA ALA A 129 -0.43 -2.98 -10.32
C ALA A 129 -1.06 -2.27 -11.53
N PHE A 130 -0.49 -2.44 -12.73
CA PHE A 130 -1.05 -1.92 -13.97
C PHE A 130 -2.37 -2.58 -14.32
N LEU A 131 -2.47 -3.91 -14.23
CA LEU A 131 -3.73 -4.64 -14.43
C LEU A 131 -4.84 -4.13 -13.51
N GLY A 132 -4.50 -3.91 -12.24
CA GLY A 132 -5.42 -3.34 -11.27
C GLY A 132 -5.95 -1.97 -11.69
N ALA A 133 -5.06 -1.06 -12.12
CA ALA A 133 -5.47 0.25 -12.61
C ALA A 133 -6.33 0.15 -13.88
N LYS A 134 -5.97 -0.74 -14.83
CA LYS A 134 -6.72 -0.99 -16.06
C LYS A 134 -8.18 -1.35 -15.73
N HIS A 135 -8.39 -2.35 -14.87
CA HIS A 135 -9.73 -2.83 -14.56
C HIS A 135 -10.50 -1.88 -13.61
N ALA A 136 -9.82 -1.21 -12.67
CA ALA A 136 -10.43 -0.17 -11.85
C ALA A 136 -10.90 1.02 -12.71
N SER A 137 -10.05 1.49 -13.64
CA SER A 137 -10.39 2.59 -14.54
C SER A 137 -11.60 2.26 -15.43
N ARG A 138 -11.73 1.01 -15.88
CA ARG A 138 -12.86 0.54 -16.68
C ARG A 138 -14.22 0.84 -16.02
N VAL A 139 -14.28 0.75 -14.69
CA VAL A 139 -15.51 0.97 -13.91
C VAL A 139 -15.59 2.37 -13.30
N MET A 140 -14.46 3.06 -13.10
CA MET A 140 -14.41 4.41 -12.53
C MET A 140 -14.62 5.51 -13.58
N ILE A 141 -14.15 5.32 -14.84
CA ILE A 141 -14.28 6.31 -15.92
C ILE A 141 -15.74 6.68 -16.22
N PRO A 142 -16.69 5.73 -16.37
CA PRO A 142 -18.10 6.05 -16.56
C PRO A 142 -18.69 6.86 -15.41
N GLU A 143 -18.25 6.60 -14.18
CA GLU A 143 -18.71 7.27 -12.95
C GLU A 143 -18.04 8.65 -12.74
N LYS A 144 -17.02 8.99 -13.55
CA LYS A 144 -16.23 10.22 -13.45
C LYS A 144 -15.71 10.50 -12.04
N LYS A 145 -15.36 9.46 -11.31
CA LYS A 145 -14.92 9.52 -9.92
C LYS A 145 -14.11 8.28 -9.55
N GLY A 146 -13.02 8.48 -8.80
CA GLY A 146 -12.25 7.37 -8.27
C GLY A 146 -10.97 7.83 -7.56
N SER A 147 -10.40 6.92 -6.77
CA SER A 147 -9.06 7.07 -6.18
C SER A 147 -8.28 5.77 -6.36
N ILE A 148 -7.17 5.84 -7.08
CA ILE A 148 -6.22 4.74 -7.25
C ILE A 148 -5.00 5.07 -6.38
N ILE A 149 -4.62 4.13 -5.53
CA ILE A 149 -3.49 4.27 -4.60
C ILE A 149 -2.56 3.09 -4.81
N TYR A 150 -1.26 3.35 -4.90
CA TYR A 150 -0.24 2.31 -5.00
C TYR A 150 0.64 2.29 -3.76
N THR A 151 1.09 1.10 -3.36
CA THR A 151 2.19 0.94 -2.41
C THR A 151 3.52 0.88 -3.18
N SER A 152 4.28 1.97 -3.13
CA SER A 152 5.67 2.04 -3.56
C SER A 152 6.60 1.70 -2.37
N SER A 153 7.70 2.40 -2.20
CA SER A 153 8.63 2.26 -1.07
C SER A 153 9.57 3.46 -1.02
N VAL A 154 10.15 3.74 0.13
CA VAL A 154 11.21 4.72 0.29
C VAL A 154 12.38 4.49 -0.67
N VAL A 155 12.64 3.23 -1.08
CA VAL A 155 13.68 2.91 -2.08
C VAL A 155 13.36 3.43 -3.49
N SER A 156 12.19 4.03 -3.71
CA SER A 156 11.89 4.79 -4.93
C SER A 156 12.41 6.23 -4.91
N VAL A 157 12.96 6.68 -3.79
CA VAL A 157 13.50 8.05 -3.62
C VAL A 157 14.91 8.08 -3.03
N ILE A 158 15.34 6.98 -2.38
CA ILE A 158 16.70 6.81 -1.87
C ILE A 158 17.30 5.49 -2.35
N VAL A 159 18.61 5.36 -2.25
CA VAL A 159 19.30 4.08 -2.45
C VAL A 159 19.33 3.29 -1.15
N GLY A 160 19.27 1.96 -1.24
CA GLY A 160 19.35 1.06 -0.10
C GLY A 160 19.94 -0.29 -0.48
N ASN A 161 20.34 -1.06 0.52
CA ASN A 161 20.84 -2.43 0.32
C ASN A 161 19.64 -3.41 0.23
N VAL A 162 18.89 -3.29 -0.85
CA VAL A 162 17.71 -4.11 -1.16
C VAL A 162 17.82 -4.68 -2.57
N PRO A 163 17.10 -5.75 -2.92
CA PRO A 163 17.17 -6.36 -4.25
C PRO A 163 16.93 -5.36 -5.37
N HIS A 164 17.76 -5.42 -6.42
CA HIS A 164 17.66 -4.51 -7.56
C HIS A 164 16.30 -4.57 -8.26
N ALA A 165 15.74 -5.77 -8.43
CA ALA A 165 14.40 -5.94 -9.01
C ALA A 165 13.32 -5.19 -8.21
N TYR A 166 13.39 -5.28 -6.88
CA TYR A 166 12.45 -4.57 -6.00
C TYR A 166 12.59 -3.06 -6.14
N THR A 167 13.83 -2.54 -6.02
CA THR A 167 14.10 -1.10 -6.17
C THR A 167 13.60 -0.58 -7.51
N ALA A 168 13.93 -1.26 -8.62
CA ALA A 168 13.49 -0.89 -9.96
C ALA A 168 11.95 -0.93 -10.07
N SER A 169 11.30 -1.97 -9.51
CA SER A 169 9.84 -2.08 -9.51
C SER A 169 9.16 -0.93 -8.77
N LYS A 170 9.72 -0.49 -7.64
CA LYS A 170 9.14 0.60 -6.84
C LYS A 170 9.34 1.98 -7.49
N HIS A 171 10.41 2.19 -8.24
CA HIS A 171 10.55 3.35 -9.12
C HIS A 171 9.54 3.33 -10.27
N ALA A 172 9.29 2.15 -10.87
CA ALA A 172 8.29 1.99 -11.92
C ALA A 172 6.87 2.37 -11.43
N ILE A 173 6.52 2.04 -10.18
CA ILE A 173 5.24 2.43 -9.57
C ILE A 173 5.10 3.96 -9.46
N VAL A 174 6.16 4.68 -9.09
CA VAL A 174 6.13 6.16 -9.06
C VAL A 174 5.95 6.72 -10.48
N GLY A 175 6.62 6.14 -11.48
CA GLY A 175 6.42 6.50 -12.89
C GLY A 175 4.99 6.26 -13.36
N LEU A 176 4.43 5.08 -13.05
CA LEU A 176 3.05 4.71 -13.38
C LEU A 176 2.05 5.66 -12.71
N THR A 177 2.26 6.00 -11.43
CA THR A 177 1.44 6.97 -10.70
C THR A 177 1.35 8.30 -11.42
N LYS A 178 2.49 8.86 -11.83
CA LYS A 178 2.57 10.15 -12.52
C LYS A 178 1.92 10.12 -13.90
N ASN A 179 2.14 9.04 -14.67
CA ASN A 179 1.56 8.92 -15.99
C ASN A 179 0.03 8.76 -15.95
N LEU A 180 -0.46 7.87 -15.09
CA LEU A 180 -1.90 7.62 -14.96
C LEU A 180 -2.65 8.80 -14.34
N CYS A 181 -2.03 9.60 -13.45
CA CYS A 181 -2.71 10.78 -12.92
C CYS A 181 -3.01 11.82 -14.02
N ALA A 182 -2.13 11.94 -15.01
CA ALA A 182 -2.34 12.84 -16.15
C ALA A 182 -3.47 12.32 -17.07
N GLU A 183 -3.50 11.02 -17.34
CA GLU A 183 -4.52 10.39 -18.17
C GLU A 183 -5.89 10.36 -17.50
N LEU A 184 -5.96 9.86 -16.26
CA LEU A 184 -7.22 9.60 -15.58
C LEU A 184 -7.81 10.84 -14.91
N GLY A 185 -7.02 11.89 -14.69
CA GLY A 185 -7.47 13.15 -14.12
C GLY A 185 -8.60 13.82 -14.90
N GLN A 186 -8.61 13.69 -16.23
CA GLN A 186 -9.70 14.19 -17.09
C GLN A 186 -11.06 13.52 -16.81
N PHE A 187 -11.04 12.36 -16.16
CA PHE A 187 -12.23 11.62 -15.73
C PHE A 187 -12.54 11.77 -14.24
N GLY A 188 -11.89 12.72 -13.54
CA GLY A 188 -12.11 12.92 -12.11
C GLY A 188 -11.53 11.82 -11.23
N ILE A 189 -10.61 11.01 -11.75
CA ILE A 189 -9.94 9.93 -11.02
C ILE A 189 -8.57 10.42 -10.55
N ARG A 190 -8.28 10.31 -9.25
CA ARG A 190 -7.00 10.64 -8.66
C ARG A 190 -6.11 9.40 -8.61
N VAL A 191 -4.81 9.58 -8.86
CA VAL A 191 -3.83 8.50 -8.79
C VAL A 191 -2.64 8.97 -7.95
N ASN A 192 -2.34 8.26 -6.86
CA ASN A 192 -1.26 8.58 -5.94
C ASN A 192 -0.52 7.30 -5.52
N CYS A 193 0.67 7.44 -4.94
CA CYS A 193 1.34 6.32 -4.29
C CYS A 193 1.86 6.71 -2.90
N ILE A 194 2.06 5.68 -2.08
CA ILE A 194 2.63 5.78 -0.73
C ILE A 194 3.97 5.07 -0.75
N SER A 195 5.00 5.71 -0.22
CA SER A 195 6.37 5.20 -0.14
C SER A 195 6.81 5.08 1.32
N PRO A 196 6.44 3.99 2.02
CA PRO A 196 6.86 3.78 3.39
C PRO A 196 8.33 3.38 3.48
N ALA A 197 8.96 3.71 4.61
CA ALA A 197 10.21 3.10 5.06
C ALA A 197 9.97 1.66 5.54
N ALA A 198 10.89 1.10 6.32
CA ALA A 198 10.75 -0.25 6.86
C ALA A 198 9.56 -0.31 7.85
N VAL A 199 8.59 -1.16 7.53
CA VAL A 199 7.40 -1.46 8.35
C VAL A 199 7.46 -2.92 8.75
N PRO A 200 7.16 -3.33 10.02
CA PRO A 200 7.37 -4.68 10.55
C PRO A 200 6.39 -5.75 10.01
N THR A 201 6.00 -5.62 8.76
CA THR A 201 5.08 -6.51 8.03
C THR A 201 5.64 -7.92 7.87
N PRO A 202 4.80 -8.92 7.54
CA PRO A 202 5.27 -10.25 7.16
C PRO A 202 6.29 -10.21 6.00
N LEU A 203 6.13 -9.30 5.03
CA LEU A 203 7.08 -9.11 3.93
C LEU A 203 8.49 -8.79 4.45
N MET A 204 8.60 -7.79 5.34
CA MET A 204 9.88 -7.42 5.94
C MET A 204 10.44 -8.54 6.81
N ARG A 205 9.63 -9.12 7.71
CA ARG A 205 10.08 -10.18 8.63
C ARG A 205 10.63 -11.39 7.88
N ASN A 206 9.98 -11.81 6.79
CA ASN A 206 10.41 -12.92 5.96
C ASN A 206 11.71 -12.60 5.21
N ALA A 207 11.92 -11.35 4.79
CA ALA A 207 13.16 -10.91 4.16
C ALA A 207 14.39 -11.04 5.08
N PHE A 208 14.18 -10.95 6.38
CA PHE A 208 15.20 -11.13 7.42
C PHE A 208 15.17 -12.53 8.06
N GLY A 209 14.74 -13.55 7.32
CA GLY A 209 14.77 -14.94 7.78
C GLY A 209 13.66 -15.32 8.78
N GLY A 210 12.52 -14.63 8.75
CA GLY A 210 11.36 -14.92 9.59
C GLY A 210 11.48 -14.36 11.01
N ILE A 211 12.18 -13.24 11.18
CA ILE A 211 12.31 -12.59 12.50
C ILE A 211 10.95 -12.23 13.09
N ASN A 212 10.89 -12.17 14.42
CA ASN A 212 9.67 -11.74 15.11
C ASN A 212 9.41 -10.23 14.94
N ARG A 213 8.19 -9.78 15.30
CA ARG A 213 7.76 -8.37 15.12
C ARG A 213 8.68 -7.41 15.92
N ASN A 214 9.09 -7.74 17.13
CA ASN A 214 9.91 -6.86 17.95
C ASN A 214 11.29 -6.62 17.33
N ALA A 215 11.95 -7.68 16.84
CA ALA A 215 13.22 -7.57 16.13
C ALA A 215 13.07 -6.74 14.84
N ALA A 216 11.95 -6.87 14.12
CA ALA A 216 11.68 -6.06 12.94
C ALA A 216 11.50 -4.57 13.30
N LEU A 217 10.81 -4.25 14.40
CA LEU A 217 10.67 -2.90 14.92
C LEU A 217 12.01 -2.30 15.32
N GLU A 218 12.89 -3.06 15.97
CA GLU A 218 14.24 -2.60 16.32
C GLU A 218 15.06 -2.24 15.08
N ILE A 219 15.02 -3.07 14.04
CA ILE A 219 15.70 -2.80 12.76
C ILE A 219 15.13 -1.53 12.11
N ALA A 220 13.80 -1.39 12.05
CA ALA A 220 13.14 -0.22 11.48
C ALA A 220 13.53 1.05 12.24
N SER A 221 13.51 1.01 13.58
CA SER A 221 13.88 2.14 14.45
C SER A 221 15.34 2.54 14.33
N ALA A 222 16.24 1.57 14.15
CA ALA A 222 17.67 1.85 14.02
C ALA A 222 17.98 2.72 12.79
N THR A 223 17.23 2.55 11.70
CA THR A 223 17.38 3.32 10.45
C THR A 223 16.61 4.64 10.44
N ALA A 224 15.61 4.81 11.31
CA ALA A 224 14.77 6.01 11.35
C ALA A 224 15.53 7.23 11.87
N HIS A 225 15.30 8.41 11.27
CA HIS A 225 15.77 9.70 11.79
C HIS A 225 14.83 10.25 12.88
N LEU A 226 13.53 10.11 12.69
CA LEU A 226 12.55 10.48 13.69
C LEU A 226 12.63 9.48 14.85
N LYS A 227 13.01 9.97 16.05
CA LYS A 227 13.17 9.14 17.24
C LYS A 227 11.96 9.22 18.16
N GLY A 228 11.76 8.18 18.98
CA GLY A 228 10.68 8.13 19.98
C GLY A 228 9.34 7.62 19.45
N VAL A 229 9.24 7.34 18.14
CA VAL A 229 8.10 6.70 17.51
C VAL A 229 8.58 5.62 16.55
N MET A 230 7.74 4.63 16.29
CA MET A 230 8.01 3.55 15.34
C MET A 230 7.00 3.63 14.20
N LEU A 231 7.44 3.33 12.99
CA LEU A 231 6.54 3.23 11.85
C LEU A 231 5.88 1.86 11.87
N GLU A 232 4.56 1.86 11.96
CA GLU A 232 3.73 0.66 11.99
C GLU A 232 2.81 0.59 10.76
N GLU A 233 2.15 -0.55 10.58
CA GLU A 233 1.22 -0.77 9.47
C GLU A 233 0.06 0.23 9.50
N GLU A 234 -0.37 0.62 10.70
CA GLU A 234 -1.43 1.59 10.96
C GLU A 234 -1.11 2.99 10.43
N ASP A 235 0.15 3.45 10.55
CA ASP A 235 0.57 4.76 10.06
C ASP A 235 0.47 4.84 8.52
N VAL A 236 0.80 3.74 7.85
CA VAL A 236 0.66 3.63 6.40
C VAL A 236 -0.80 3.53 6.00
N ALA A 237 -1.62 2.83 6.79
CA ALA A 237 -3.06 2.73 6.57
C ALA A 237 -3.75 4.10 6.73
N GLU A 238 -3.34 4.94 7.69
CA GLU A 238 -3.85 6.32 7.84
C GLU A 238 -3.52 7.19 6.61
N ALA A 239 -2.33 7.05 6.05
CA ALA A 239 -1.99 7.73 4.80
C ALA A 239 -2.82 7.22 3.61
N ALA A 240 -3.08 5.91 3.54
CA ALA A 240 -3.98 5.33 2.54
C ALA A 240 -5.42 5.86 2.73
N LEU A 241 -5.91 5.96 3.97
CA LEU A 241 -7.21 6.53 4.31
C LEU A 241 -7.30 7.99 3.85
N TYR A 242 -6.26 8.80 4.09
CA TYR A 242 -6.22 10.19 3.59
C TYR A 242 -6.36 10.24 2.07
N LEU A 243 -5.55 9.47 1.33
CA LEU A 243 -5.58 9.45 -0.13
C LEU A 243 -6.87 8.84 -0.70
N ALA A 244 -7.53 7.94 0.03
CA ALA A 244 -8.80 7.34 -0.33
C ALA A 244 -9.99 8.29 -0.13
N SER A 245 -9.90 9.18 0.85
CA SER A 245 -10.99 10.07 1.27
C SER A 245 -11.10 11.34 0.42
N ASP A 246 -12.19 12.06 0.61
CA ASP A 246 -12.40 13.37 -0.04
C ASP A 246 -11.53 14.48 0.59
N ASP A 247 -10.82 14.21 1.71
CA ASP A 247 -9.83 15.15 2.28
C ASP A 247 -8.67 15.42 1.33
N SER A 248 -8.37 14.47 0.44
CA SER A 248 -7.34 14.56 -0.60
C SER A 248 -7.91 14.87 -2.00
N LYS A 249 -9.09 15.49 -2.08
CA LYS A 249 -9.83 15.72 -3.35
C LYS A 249 -9.04 16.43 -4.45
N TYR A 250 -8.00 17.16 -4.11
CA TYR A 250 -7.13 17.88 -5.06
C TYR A 250 -5.69 17.39 -5.07
N VAL A 251 -5.46 16.15 -4.54
CA VAL A 251 -4.15 15.51 -4.50
C VAL A 251 -4.12 14.38 -5.53
N SER A 252 -3.32 14.53 -6.59
CA SER A 252 -3.11 13.52 -7.62
C SER A 252 -1.68 13.61 -8.17
N GLY A 253 -1.06 12.47 -8.49
CA GLY A 253 0.34 12.37 -8.93
C GLY A 253 1.37 12.43 -7.79
N LEU A 254 0.91 12.44 -6.54
CA LEU A 254 1.77 12.51 -5.35
C LEU A 254 2.45 11.15 -5.09
N ASN A 255 3.75 11.20 -4.78
CA ASN A 255 4.45 10.15 -4.07
C ASN A 255 4.56 10.57 -2.59
N LEU A 256 3.69 10.04 -1.74
CA LEU A 256 3.66 10.34 -0.31
C LEU A 256 4.69 9.48 0.42
N VAL A 257 5.82 10.06 0.76
CA VAL A 257 6.90 9.36 1.48
C VAL A 257 6.61 9.37 2.99
N ILE A 258 6.64 8.19 3.62
CA ILE A 258 6.42 7.99 5.06
C ILE A 258 7.66 7.30 5.63
N ASP A 259 8.67 8.07 6.00
CA ASP A 259 9.99 7.55 6.32
C ASP A 259 10.68 8.21 7.52
N GLY A 260 9.96 9.04 8.27
CA GLY A 260 10.55 9.73 9.42
C GLY A 260 11.75 10.62 9.06
N GLY A 261 11.78 11.14 7.82
CA GLY A 261 12.81 12.07 7.34
C GLY A 261 14.08 11.42 6.79
N ILE A 262 14.11 10.09 6.61
CA ILE A 262 15.29 9.39 6.07
C ILE A 262 15.68 9.95 4.69
N SER A 263 14.72 10.12 3.78
CA SER A 263 14.98 10.61 2.43
C SER A 263 15.35 12.10 2.35
N ALA A 264 15.05 12.86 3.39
CA ALA A 264 15.33 14.30 3.46
C ALA A 264 16.70 14.61 4.09
N THR A 265 17.43 13.60 4.58
CA THR A 265 18.69 13.79 5.31
C THR A 265 19.89 13.27 4.54
N ASN A 266 21.01 13.99 4.66
CA ASN A 266 22.31 13.54 4.15
C ASN A 266 23.19 13.12 5.34
N THR A 267 23.22 11.81 5.61
CA THR A 267 23.99 11.25 6.73
C THR A 267 25.50 11.46 6.58
N ASN A 268 26.01 11.53 5.34
CA ASN A 268 27.43 11.75 5.09
C ASN A 268 27.87 13.18 5.47
N LEU A 269 26.99 14.17 5.26
CA LEU A 269 27.31 15.55 5.66
C LEU A 269 27.38 15.69 7.19
N ALA A 270 26.47 15.03 7.93
CA ALA A 270 26.45 15.06 9.38
C ALA A 270 27.60 14.27 10.03
N GLY A 271 28.06 13.18 9.40
CA GLY A 271 29.22 12.40 9.83
C GLY A 271 30.52 13.19 9.68
N ASN A 272 30.75 13.74 8.50
CA ASN A 272 31.97 14.49 8.21
C ASN A 272 32.16 15.75 9.09
N LEU A 273 31.07 16.37 9.57
CA LEU A 273 31.14 17.51 10.47
C LEU A 273 31.50 17.12 11.91
N LYS A 274 31.11 15.92 12.36
CA LYS A 274 31.49 15.41 13.71
C LYS A 274 32.94 15.00 13.80
N ASP A 275 33.53 14.56 12.68
CA ASP A 275 34.93 14.16 12.61
C ASP A 275 35.89 15.38 12.39
N MET A 276 35.32 16.58 12.15
CA MET A 276 36.06 17.82 11.91
C MET A 276 36.08 18.78 13.10
N VAL A 277 35.36 18.44 14.19
CA VAL A 277 35.26 19.21 15.45
C VAL A 277 35.75 18.35 16.61
#